data_545faa3ba6f22679d9f49d9d937351cf
#
_entry.id   545faa3ba6f22679d9f49d9d937351cf
#
_cell.length_a   1.000
_cell.length_b   1.000
_cell.length_c   1.000
_cell.angle_alpha   90.00
_cell.angle_beta   90.00
_cell.angle_gamma   90.00
#
_symmetry.space_group_name_H-M   'P 1'
#
loop_
_entity.id
_entity.type
_entity.pdbx_description
1 polymer ?
#
loop_
_entity_poly.entity_id
_entity_poly.type
_entity_poly.pdbx_seq_one_letter_code
_entity_poly.pdbx_strand_id
1 'polypeptide(L)'
;MIEKVTTKPVAEIVTTTSTTNPTGRTIFNKLNKPRKMLCPLVDHSELAFRILMKKYGCDLAYTPMLNAKMFAKDHKYRVRNFGPLDGKHEMDRPLVVQFCSNDIDELIKSCEYVKDSCDMIDLNLGCPQNIARSGHYGSFLMEDWPLIEKLIDGMHTAGLNNTCKIRIFSDSNKSLDYAQMCVNAGAKWIGVHGRMREQRGQATGLADLDYVKYIKEKVVSKGKDTEDKEEKEEEEQVVISNGNMIYPEDINKVLEYTGCDAVMSGEGALYNPGIYNYTEDDDVTTAEGLDKIKNKVFPRVDSILKEYYEIVLSVKDQSPASMKSFKSHVFKLLRPFFEKELDLRNEFGPMNKIFDETEEFKQWIDKITKRIDQRIEEEPEMFKDEITLDDKNTTDEVKYYNIPFYRCQPYFRVIDGVKNNERFDIMKEEMDDKEAFLQKLKSKKQKIKDDY
;
A
#
# COMPACT_ATOMS: atom_id res chain seq x y z
N MET A 1 -33.92 10.48 -21.65
CA MET A 1 -32.93 10.66 -22.75
C MET A 1 -31.60 10.24 -22.16
N ILE A 2 -31.10 9.10 -22.60
CA ILE A 2 -29.83 8.52 -22.10
C ILE A 2 -28.74 9.04 -23.03
N GLU A 3 -27.85 9.87 -22.52
CA GLU A 3 -26.69 10.35 -23.27
C GLU A 3 -25.70 9.20 -23.48
N LYS A 4 -25.38 8.96 -24.75
CA LYS A 4 -24.37 8.00 -25.15
C LYS A 4 -22.98 8.52 -24.83
N VAL A 5 -22.30 7.85 -23.91
CA VAL A 5 -20.86 8.03 -23.70
C VAL A 5 -20.11 7.49 -24.93
N THR A 6 -19.48 8.38 -25.66
CA THR A 6 -18.63 8.03 -26.81
C THR A 6 -17.29 7.50 -26.30
N THR A 7 -17.06 6.22 -26.49
CA THR A 7 -15.73 5.60 -26.29
C THR A 7 -14.77 6.09 -27.37
N LYS A 8 -13.62 6.65 -26.96
CA LYS A 8 -12.50 6.92 -27.86
C LYS A 8 -11.87 5.61 -28.35
N PRO A 9 -11.45 5.50 -29.61
CA PRO A 9 -10.84 4.29 -30.12
C PRO A 9 -9.48 4.03 -29.47
N VAL A 10 -9.24 2.75 -29.17
CA VAL A 10 -7.95 2.22 -28.73
C VAL A 10 -6.93 2.49 -29.83
N ALA A 11 -5.84 3.16 -29.49
CA ALA A 11 -4.73 3.42 -30.42
C ALA A 11 -4.12 2.11 -30.90
N GLU A 12 -3.97 1.95 -32.20
CA GLU A 12 -3.27 0.83 -32.83
C GLU A 12 -1.84 0.70 -32.28
N ILE A 13 -1.53 -0.48 -31.80
CA ILE A 13 -0.17 -0.83 -31.35
C ILE A 13 0.72 -0.93 -32.59
N VAL A 14 1.53 0.09 -32.82
CA VAL A 14 2.64 0.01 -33.76
C VAL A 14 3.70 -0.89 -33.17
N THR A 15 3.79 -2.10 -33.67
CA THR A 15 4.87 -3.05 -33.34
C THR A 15 6.18 -2.58 -33.97
N THR A 16 6.94 -1.75 -33.26
CA THR A 16 8.37 -1.58 -33.54
C THR A 16 9.11 -2.64 -32.73
N THR A 17 9.70 -3.60 -33.44
CA THR A 17 10.59 -4.64 -32.88
C THR A 17 11.92 -4.01 -32.47
N SER A 18 11.96 -3.36 -31.31
CA SER A 18 13.21 -3.08 -30.61
C SER A 18 13.49 -4.25 -29.66
N THR A 19 14.60 -4.95 -29.89
CA THR A 19 15.05 -6.12 -29.11
C THR A 19 15.63 -5.77 -27.73
N THR A 20 15.52 -4.53 -27.29
CA THR A 20 15.99 -4.08 -25.98
C THR A 20 14.85 -4.14 -24.95
N ASN A 21 15.09 -4.79 -23.82
CA ASN A 21 14.19 -4.75 -22.67
C ASN A 21 13.93 -3.30 -22.25
N PRO A 22 12.66 -2.85 -22.09
CA PRO A 22 12.36 -1.48 -21.73
C PRO A 22 12.99 -1.10 -20.38
N THR A 23 13.41 0.16 -20.24
CA THR A 23 13.90 0.69 -18.96
C THR A 23 12.76 0.82 -17.95
N GLY A 24 13.09 0.97 -16.67
CA GLY A 24 12.09 1.23 -15.63
C GLY A 24 11.29 2.50 -15.89
N ARG A 25 11.97 3.56 -16.37
CA ARG A 25 11.36 4.84 -16.72
C ARG A 25 10.39 4.71 -17.91
N THR A 26 10.78 3.97 -18.95
CA THR A 26 9.90 3.68 -20.11
C THR A 26 8.62 2.96 -19.67
N ILE A 27 8.73 1.96 -18.77
CA ILE A 27 7.55 1.25 -18.23
C ILE A 27 6.69 2.21 -17.40
N PHE A 28 7.30 2.99 -16.52
CA PHE A 28 6.60 3.95 -15.66
C PHE A 28 5.80 4.97 -16.49
N ASN A 29 6.41 5.49 -17.56
CA ASN A 29 5.75 6.41 -18.48
C ASN A 29 4.60 5.74 -19.26
N LYS A 30 4.76 4.50 -19.73
CA LYS A 30 3.69 3.73 -20.40
C LYS A 30 2.50 3.46 -19.49
N LEU A 31 2.72 3.35 -18.17
CA LEU A 31 1.68 3.19 -17.17
C LEU A 31 1.06 4.53 -16.71
N ASN A 32 1.27 5.62 -17.45
CA ASN A 32 0.79 6.97 -17.17
C ASN A 32 1.35 7.56 -15.85
N LYS A 33 2.60 7.24 -15.53
CA LYS A 33 3.32 7.77 -14.34
C LYS A 33 2.50 7.59 -13.05
N PRO A 34 2.20 6.35 -12.62
CA PRO A 34 1.34 6.10 -11.47
C PRO A 34 2.00 6.64 -10.19
N ARG A 35 1.44 7.69 -9.60
CA ARG A 35 1.99 8.38 -8.42
C ARG A 35 1.45 7.82 -7.10
N LYS A 36 0.24 7.26 -7.12
CA LYS A 36 -0.50 6.79 -5.93
C LYS A 36 -0.66 5.27 -5.99
N MET A 37 0.06 4.53 -5.13
CA MET A 37 0.14 3.08 -5.20
C MET A 37 -0.39 2.40 -3.93
N LEU A 38 -1.13 1.30 -4.10
CA LEU A 38 -1.50 0.42 -3.00
C LEU A 38 -0.37 -0.57 -2.72
N CYS A 39 0.09 -0.63 -1.47
CA CYS A 39 1.07 -1.61 -0.99
C CYS A 39 0.66 -3.07 -1.21
N PRO A 40 1.61 -3.98 -1.42
CA PRO A 40 1.37 -5.41 -1.22
C PRO A 40 1.07 -5.70 0.25
N LEU A 41 -0.09 -6.25 0.53
CA LEU A 41 -0.60 -6.51 1.88
C LEU A 41 -1.08 -7.95 1.99
N VAL A 42 -0.41 -8.76 2.82
CA VAL A 42 -0.82 -10.14 3.09
C VAL A 42 -2.24 -10.16 3.64
N ASP A 43 -3.11 -10.95 3.05
CA ASP A 43 -4.54 -11.05 3.37
C ASP A 43 -5.36 -9.75 3.18
N HIS A 44 -4.83 -8.70 2.51
CA HIS A 44 -5.53 -7.40 2.44
C HIS A 44 -5.44 -6.65 1.10
N SER A 45 -4.67 -7.10 0.12
CA SER A 45 -4.68 -6.51 -1.22
C SER A 45 -5.19 -7.50 -2.28
N GLU A 46 -6.21 -8.26 -1.90
CA GLU A 46 -6.97 -9.12 -2.83
C GLU A 46 -7.76 -8.28 -3.85
N LEU A 47 -8.22 -8.94 -4.91
CA LEU A 47 -8.87 -8.28 -6.06
C LEU A 47 -9.97 -7.28 -5.64
N ALA A 48 -10.88 -7.68 -4.76
CA ALA A 48 -12.00 -6.82 -4.37
C ALA A 48 -11.52 -5.52 -3.71
N PHE A 49 -10.50 -5.61 -2.85
CA PHE A 49 -9.94 -4.41 -2.22
C PHE A 49 -9.15 -3.55 -3.21
N ARG A 50 -8.42 -4.16 -4.17
CA ARG A 50 -7.75 -3.40 -5.22
C ARG A 50 -8.74 -2.64 -6.09
N ILE A 51 -9.87 -3.26 -6.47
CA ILE A 51 -10.95 -2.58 -7.20
C ILE A 51 -11.48 -1.39 -6.40
N LEU A 52 -11.76 -1.58 -5.09
CA LEU A 52 -12.18 -0.49 -4.23
C LEU A 52 -11.16 0.66 -4.24
N MET A 53 -9.87 0.36 -4.06
CA MET A 53 -8.81 1.39 -4.08
C MET A 53 -8.73 2.11 -5.41
N LYS A 54 -8.89 1.42 -6.53
CA LYS A 54 -8.93 2.02 -7.87
C LYS A 54 -10.09 2.99 -8.05
N LYS A 55 -11.28 2.65 -7.53
CA LYS A 55 -12.43 3.56 -7.52
C LYS A 55 -12.17 4.84 -6.71
N TYR A 56 -11.31 4.75 -5.70
CA TYR A 56 -10.90 5.88 -4.86
C TYR A 56 -9.57 6.53 -5.30
N GLY A 57 -9.15 6.35 -6.55
CA GLY A 57 -8.05 7.11 -7.16
C GLY A 57 -6.65 6.51 -6.97
N CYS A 58 -6.53 5.23 -6.59
CA CYS A 58 -5.26 4.51 -6.64
C CYS A 58 -4.85 4.29 -8.10
N ASP A 59 -3.66 4.73 -8.49
CA ASP A 59 -3.18 4.61 -9.87
C ASP A 59 -2.70 3.18 -10.19
N LEU A 60 -2.02 2.53 -9.25
CA LEU A 60 -1.43 1.20 -9.41
C LEU A 60 -1.56 0.40 -8.11
N ALA A 61 -1.91 -0.87 -8.21
CA ALA A 61 -2.04 -1.74 -7.06
C ALA A 61 -1.08 -2.94 -7.10
N TYR A 62 -0.71 -3.44 -5.91
CA TYR A 62 0.04 -4.68 -5.74
C TYR A 62 -0.87 -5.80 -5.23
N THR A 63 -0.62 -7.03 -5.70
CA THR A 63 -1.25 -8.21 -5.09
C THR A 63 -0.75 -8.43 -3.64
N PRO A 64 -1.41 -9.30 -2.85
CA PRO A 64 -0.77 -9.87 -1.67
C PRO A 64 0.54 -10.56 -2.04
N MET A 65 1.45 -10.68 -1.07
CA MET A 65 2.69 -11.43 -1.25
C MET A 65 2.38 -12.92 -1.46
N LEU A 66 2.72 -13.45 -2.65
CA LEU A 66 2.54 -14.84 -3.03
C LEU A 66 3.83 -15.63 -2.78
N ASN A 67 3.72 -16.84 -2.20
CA ASN A 67 4.87 -17.72 -2.02
C ASN A 67 5.19 -18.44 -3.33
N ALA A 68 6.33 -18.14 -3.95
CA ALA A 68 6.71 -18.68 -5.26
C ALA A 68 6.77 -20.21 -5.27
N LYS A 69 7.29 -20.84 -4.22
CA LYS A 69 7.36 -22.31 -4.10
C LYS A 69 5.98 -22.95 -4.15
N MET A 70 5.03 -22.40 -3.37
CA MET A 70 3.65 -22.91 -3.36
C MET A 70 2.96 -22.61 -4.69
N PHE A 71 3.18 -21.42 -5.24
CA PHE A 71 2.59 -21.00 -6.49
C PHE A 71 3.08 -21.85 -7.68
N ALA A 72 4.36 -22.19 -7.74
CA ALA A 72 4.94 -23.04 -8.77
C ALA A 72 4.41 -24.48 -8.73
N LYS A 73 4.11 -25.02 -7.53
CA LYS A 73 3.86 -26.46 -7.32
C LYS A 73 2.39 -26.81 -7.08
N ASP A 74 1.61 -25.90 -6.46
CA ASP A 74 0.24 -26.18 -6.02
C ASP A 74 -0.79 -25.37 -6.81
N HIS A 75 -1.52 -26.05 -7.68
CA HIS A 75 -2.62 -25.44 -8.46
C HIS A 75 -3.73 -24.86 -7.56
N LYS A 76 -4.07 -25.54 -6.45
CA LYS A 76 -5.12 -25.05 -5.54
C LYS A 76 -4.67 -23.77 -4.83
N TYR A 77 -3.38 -23.67 -4.48
CA TYR A 77 -2.80 -22.45 -3.94
C TYR A 77 -2.89 -21.30 -4.96
N ARG A 78 -2.53 -21.54 -6.24
CA ARG A 78 -2.62 -20.53 -7.29
C ARG A 78 -4.03 -19.97 -7.42
N VAL A 79 -5.02 -20.83 -7.67
CA VAL A 79 -6.42 -20.41 -7.88
C VAL A 79 -6.99 -19.68 -6.68
N ARG A 80 -6.63 -20.08 -5.46
CA ARG A 80 -7.09 -19.41 -4.25
C ARG A 80 -6.49 -18.03 -4.03
N ASN A 81 -5.24 -17.80 -4.46
CA ASN A 81 -4.50 -16.57 -4.16
C ASN A 81 -4.32 -15.65 -5.37
N PHE A 82 -4.57 -16.14 -6.56
CA PHE A 82 -4.59 -15.41 -7.83
C PHE A 82 -5.58 -16.11 -8.74
N GLY A 83 -6.83 -15.69 -8.66
CA GLY A 83 -7.93 -16.31 -9.38
C GLY A 83 -8.05 -15.82 -10.83
N PRO A 84 -9.02 -16.32 -11.57
CA PRO A 84 -9.18 -16.03 -13.01
C PRO A 84 -9.38 -14.55 -13.35
N LEU A 85 -9.93 -13.73 -12.44
CA LEU A 85 -10.14 -12.29 -12.66
C LEU A 85 -8.95 -11.41 -12.23
N ASP A 86 -8.01 -11.95 -11.42
CA ASP A 86 -6.83 -11.19 -11.02
C ASP A 86 -6.02 -10.77 -12.26
N GLY A 87 -5.81 -9.45 -12.39
CA GLY A 87 -5.13 -8.83 -13.53
C GLY A 87 -5.93 -8.82 -14.85
N LYS A 88 -7.13 -9.39 -14.87
CA LYS A 88 -8.03 -9.41 -16.06
C LYS A 88 -9.29 -8.61 -15.87
N HIS A 89 -9.69 -8.32 -14.64
CA HIS A 89 -10.78 -7.39 -14.37
C HIS A 89 -10.39 -5.99 -14.88
N GLU A 90 -11.31 -5.30 -15.54
CA GLU A 90 -11.05 -4.01 -16.19
C GLU A 90 -10.43 -2.95 -15.26
N MET A 91 -10.82 -2.96 -13.99
CA MET A 91 -10.30 -2.05 -12.97
C MET A 91 -9.04 -2.55 -12.25
N ASP A 92 -8.56 -3.76 -12.49
CA ASP A 92 -7.41 -4.31 -11.75
C ASP A 92 -6.04 -3.91 -12.35
N ARG A 93 -6.03 -3.27 -13.52
CA ARG A 93 -4.78 -2.79 -14.15
C ARG A 93 -4.63 -1.26 -13.99
N PRO A 94 -3.39 -0.73 -13.87
CA PRO A 94 -2.10 -1.43 -13.78
C PRO A 94 -1.95 -2.24 -12.49
N LEU A 95 -1.34 -3.43 -12.60
CA LEU A 95 -1.15 -4.39 -11.52
C LEU A 95 0.30 -4.85 -11.41
N VAL A 96 0.83 -4.90 -10.19
CA VAL A 96 2.09 -5.57 -9.86
C VAL A 96 1.80 -6.84 -9.06
N VAL A 97 2.27 -7.98 -9.54
CA VAL A 97 2.19 -9.26 -8.79
C VAL A 97 3.43 -9.42 -7.94
N GLN A 98 3.28 -9.56 -6.62
CA GLN A 98 4.41 -9.70 -5.71
C GLN A 98 4.64 -11.15 -5.30
N PHE A 99 5.87 -11.64 -5.49
CA PHE A 99 6.33 -12.93 -4.98
C PHE A 99 7.34 -12.78 -3.84
N CYS A 100 7.36 -13.75 -2.94
CA CYS A 100 8.52 -14.03 -2.09
C CYS A 100 9.13 -15.36 -2.49
N SER A 101 10.47 -15.41 -2.58
CA SER A 101 11.23 -16.58 -2.95
C SER A 101 12.64 -16.53 -2.37
N ASN A 102 13.27 -17.70 -2.27
CA ASN A 102 14.71 -17.91 -2.07
C ASN A 102 15.26 -18.95 -3.06
N ASP A 103 14.48 -19.27 -4.09
CA ASP A 103 14.83 -20.21 -5.14
C ASP A 103 14.46 -19.63 -6.51
N ILE A 104 15.43 -19.57 -7.42
CA ILE A 104 15.25 -18.94 -8.73
C ILE A 104 14.33 -19.74 -9.65
N ASP A 105 14.39 -21.05 -9.63
CA ASP A 105 13.60 -21.89 -10.54
C ASP A 105 12.11 -21.85 -10.15
N GLU A 106 11.83 -21.89 -8.83
CA GLU A 106 10.48 -21.72 -8.30
C GLU A 106 9.94 -20.32 -8.60
N LEU A 107 10.78 -19.28 -8.52
CA LEU A 107 10.41 -17.89 -8.82
C LEU A 107 10.06 -17.73 -10.30
N ILE A 108 10.95 -18.11 -11.22
CA ILE A 108 10.73 -17.96 -12.66
C ILE A 108 9.49 -18.74 -13.10
N LYS A 109 9.35 -19.99 -12.63
CA LYS A 109 8.16 -20.80 -12.94
C LYS A 109 6.87 -20.12 -12.45
N SER A 110 6.90 -19.43 -11.30
CA SER A 110 5.74 -18.68 -10.79
C SER A 110 5.45 -17.45 -11.65
N CYS A 111 6.47 -16.73 -12.07
CA CYS A 111 6.36 -15.57 -12.95
C CYS A 111 5.69 -15.92 -14.29
N GLU A 112 6.03 -17.09 -14.87
CA GLU A 112 5.44 -17.58 -16.12
C GLU A 112 3.91 -17.72 -16.05
N TYR A 113 3.34 -18.04 -14.88
CA TYR A 113 1.89 -18.17 -14.73
C TYR A 113 1.15 -16.82 -14.73
N VAL A 114 1.82 -15.71 -14.41
CA VAL A 114 1.18 -14.41 -14.19
C VAL A 114 1.63 -13.31 -15.16
N LYS A 115 2.72 -13.51 -15.93
CA LYS A 115 3.34 -12.46 -16.77
C LYS A 115 2.37 -11.76 -17.73
N ASP A 116 1.37 -12.48 -18.23
CA ASP A 116 0.37 -11.93 -19.15
C ASP A 116 -0.83 -11.29 -18.42
N SER A 117 -0.91 -11.47 -17.10
CA SER A 117 -1.97 -10.96 -16.23
C SER A 117 -1.53 -9.80 -15.34
N CYS A 118 -0.32 -9.26 -15.52
CA CYS A 118 0.17 -8.12 -14.76
C CYS A 118 1.06 -7.23 -15.62
N ASP A 119 1.37 -6.04 -15.13
CA ASP A 119 2.25 -5.08 -15.80
C ASP A 119 3.69 -5.23 -15.34
N MET A 120 3.86 -5.61 -14.07
CA MET A 120 5.16 -5.87 -13.47
C MET A 120 5.09 -7.00 -12.44
N ILE A 121 6.25 -7.58 -12.13
CA ILE A 121 6.40 -8.62 -11.12
C ILE A 121 7.42 -8.16 -10.09
N ASP A 122 7.04 -8.16 -8.81
CA ASP A 122 7.85 -7.66 -7.71
C ASP A 122 8.40 -8.78 -6.83
N LEU A 123 9.68 -8.67 -6.48
CA LEU A 123 10.32 -9.52 -5.48
C LEU A 123 10.22 -8.86 -4.10
N ASN A 124 9.57 -9.54 -3.15
CA ASN A 124 9.48 -9.08 -1.78
C ASN A 124 10.79 -9.28 -1.02
N LEU A 125 11.45 -8.19 -0.67
CA LEU A 125 12.65 -8.14 0.16
C LEU A 125 12.42 -7.37 1.47
N GLY A 126 11.16 -7.09 1.82
CA GLY A 126 10.83 -6.24 2.96
C GLY A 126 9.92 -6.85 4.03
N CYS A 127 9.32 -8.03 3.84
CA CYS A 127 8.40 -8.63 4.80
C CYS A 127 9.13 -9.07 6.09
N PRO A 128 8.78 -8.51 7.29
CA PRO A 128 9.46 -8.84 8.54
C PRO A 128 8.69 -9.87 9.38
N GLN A 129 7.63 -10.50 8.85
CA GLN A 129 6.78 -11.42 9.59
C GLN A 129 7.47 -12.76 9.88
N ASN A 130 6.99 -13.48 10.91
CA ASN A 130 7.56 -14.76 11.31
C ASN A 130 7.51 -15.81 10.20
N ILE A 131 6.48 -15.79 9.35
CA ILE A 131 6.38 -16.68 8.18
C ILE A 131 7.54 -16.44 7.19
N ALA A 132 7.92 -15.19 6.98
CA ALA A 132 9.09 -14.86 6.14
C ALA A 132 10.40 -15.32 6.79
N ARG A 133 10.50 -15.21 8.12
CA ARG A 133 11.66 -15.73 8.86
C ARG A 133 11.80 -17.24 8.73
N SER A 134 10.71 -17.98 8.96
CA SER A 134 10.69 -19.44 8.87
C SER A 134 10.94 -19.93 7.43
N GLY A 135 10.45 -19.21 6.44
CA GLY A 135 10.62 -19.52 5.02
C GLY A 135 11.92 -19.00 4.41
N HIS A 136 12.73 -18.26 5.17
CA HIS A 136 13.96 -17.59 4.71
C HIS A 136 13.74 -16.79 3.42
N TYR A 137 12.82 -15.81 3.48
CA TYR A 137 12.55 -14.85 2.39
C TYR A 137 12.19 -13.47 2.95
N GLY A 138 11.86 -12.51 2.09
CA GLY A 138 11.53 -11.15 2.49
C GLY A 138 12.71 -10.43 3.14
N SER A 139 12.49 -9.70 4.24
CA SER A 139 13.57 -8.97 4.92
C SER A 139 14.62 -9.86 5.59
N PHE A 140 14.43 -11.17 5.60
CA PHE A 140 15.43 -12.13 6.11
C PHE A 140 16.46 -12.52 5.06
N LEU A 141 16.33 -12.04 3.82
CA LEU A 141 17.37 -12.11 2.79
C LEU A 141 18.28 -10.87 2.76
N MET A 142 17.99 -9.82 3.50
CA MET A 142 18.71 -8.52 3.39
C MET A 142 20.23 -8.62 3.55
N GLU A 143 20.74 -9.65 4.20
CA GLU A 143 22.16 -9.90 4.37
C GLU A 143 22.74 -10.90 3.34
N ASP A 144 21.90 -11.55 2.53
CA ASP A 144 22.30 -12.52 1.49
C ASP A 144 22.23 -11.89 0.10
N TRP A 145 23.11 -10.93 -0.15
CA TRP A 145 23.14 -10.17 -1.41
C TRP A 145 23.38 -11.05 -2.65
N PRO A 146 24.29 -12.07 -2.62
CA PRO A 146 24.46 -12.95 -3.77
C PRO A 146 23.19 -13.69 -4.18
N LEU A 147 22.37 -14.11 -3.21
CA LEU A 147 21.09 -14.75 -3.52
C LEU A 147 20.08 -13.74 -4.09
N ILE A 148 19.99 -12.54 -3.52
CA ILE A 148 19.11 -11.48 -4.03
C ILE A 148 19.49 -11.09 -5.45
N GLU A 149 20.77 -10.87 -5.72
CA GLU A 149 21.29 -10.56 -7.05
C GLU A 149 20.92 -11.66 -8.06
N LYS A 150 21.12 -12.94 -7.70
CA LYS A 150 20.73 -14.09 -8.53
C LYS A 150 19.23 -14.11 -8.84
N LEU A 151 18.36 -13.80 -7.86
CA LEU A 151 16.91 -13.79 -8.04
C LEU A 151 16.47 -12.65 -8.99
N ILE A 152 17.00 -11.45 -8.80
CA ILE A 152 16.66 -10.27 -9.62
C ILE A 152 17.22 -10.42 -11.04
N ASP A 153 18.49 -10.83 -11.18
CA ASP A 153 19.12 -11.06 -12.48
C ASP A 153 18.41 -12.17 -13.26
N GLY A 154 17.98 -13.23 -12.58
CA GLY A 154 17.20 -14.30 -13.22
C GLY A 154 15.85 -13.80 -13.76
N MET A 155 15.14 -12.95 -13.02
CA MET A 155 13.91 -12.29 -13.53
C MET A 155 14.21 -11.37 -14.72
N HIS A 156 15.29 -10.60 -14.65
CA HIS A 156 15.72 -9.69 -15.71
C HIS A 156 16.11 -10.47 -16.99
N THR A 157 16.92 -11.52 -16.86
CA THR A 157 17.36 -12.38 -17.97
C THR A 157 16.20 -13.14 -18.61
N ALA A 158 15.16 -13.48 -17.83
CA ALA A 158 13.91 -14.05 -18.35
C ALA A 158 13.03 -13.02 -19.11
N GLY A 159 13.49 -11.77 -19.27
CA GLY A 159 12.76 -10.73 -19.99
C GLY A 159 11.55 -10.15 -19.25
N LEU A 160 11.47 -10.36 -17.93
CA LEU A 160 10.34 -9.89 -17.14
C LEU A 160 10.45 -8.38 -16.80
N ASN A 161 9.31 -7.71 -16.71
CA ASN A 161 9.22 -6.39 -16.12
C ASN A 161 9.29 -6.53 -14.58
N ASN A 162 10.50 -6.63 -14.04
CA ASN A 162 10.73 -6.93 -12.64
C ASN A 162 10.99 -5.69 -11.79
N THR A 163 10.58 -5.75 -10.54
CA THR A 163 10.83 -4.74 -9.50
C THR A 163 11.13 -5.45 -8.18
N CYS A 164 11.59 -4.72 -7.19
CA CYS A 164 11.74 -5.26 -5.84
C CYS A 164 11.33 -4.23 -4.78
N LYS A 165 10.83 -4.73 -3.65
CA LYS A 165 10.44 -3.90 -2.52
C LYS A 165 11.32 -4.18 -1.31
N ILE A 166 12.14 -3.20 -0.93
CA ILE A 166 13.16 -3.29 0.11
C ILE A 166 12.79 -2.56 1.40
N ARG A 167 13.53 -2.84 2.47
CA ARG A 167 13.66 -2.03 3.68
C ARG A 167 15.06 -1.47 3.82
N ILE A 168 15.22 -0.48 4.70
CA ILE A 168 16.51 0.13 5.00
C ILE A 168 17.27 -0.66 6.09
N PHE A 169 18.59 -0.51 6.10
CA PHE A 169 19.47 -0.85 7.23
C PHE A 169 19.56 0.34 8.20
N SER A 170 20.22 0.16 9.33
CA SER A 170 20.55 1.25 10.26
C SER A 170 21.64 2.18 9.71
N ASP A 171 22.40 1.74 8.73
CA ASP A 171 23.44 2.48 8.03
C ASP A 171 22.89 2.94 6.66
N SER A 172 22.97 4.25 6.39
CA SER A 172 22.45 4.86 5.18
C SER A 172 23.24 4.47 3.94
N ASN A 173 24.58 4.37 4.04
CA ASN A 173 25.43 3.94 2.93
C ASN A 173 25.17 2.47 2.59
N LYS A 174 25.06 1.61 3.60
CA LYS A 174 24.67 0.21 3.38
C LYS A 174 23.29 0.08 2.75
N SER A 175 22.35 0.97 3.10
CA SER A 175 21.01 1.01 2.48
C SER A 175 21.07 1.44 1.02
N LEU A 176 21.93 2.41 0.69
CA LEU A 176 22.20 2.83 -0.69
C LEU A 176 22.88 1.72 -1.49
N ASP A 177 23.93 1.10 -0.96
CA ASP A 177 24.63 0.00 -1.62
C ASP A 177 23.69 -1.18 -1.91
N TYR A 178 22.79 -1.47 -0.97
CA TYR A 178 21.77 -2.50 -1.15
C TYR A 178 20.77 -2.14 -2.26
N ALA A 179 20.28 -0.91 -2.30
CA ALA A 179 19.41 -0.44 -3.37
C ALA A 179 20.12 -0.45 -4.74
N GLN A 180 21.38 0.00 -4.77
CA GLN A 180 22.22 0.02 -5.99
C GLN A 180 22.50 -1.41 -6.50
N MET A 181 22.76 -2.36 -5.60
CA MET A 181 22.92 -3.77 -5.96
C MET A 181 21.66 -4.33 -6.64
N CYS A 182 20.47 -4.03 -6.10
CA CYS A 182 19.20 -4.44 -6.71
C CYS A 182 19.02 -3.87 -8.12
N VAL A 183 19.37 -2.59 -8.33
CA VAL A 183 19.32 -1.93 -9.65
C VAL A 183 20.34 -2.54 -10.61
N ASN A 184 21.57 -2.77 -10.14
CA ASN A 184 22.62 -3.38 -10.95
C ASN A 184 22.27 -4.81 -11.38
N ALA A 185 21.55 -5.55 -10.55
CA ALA A 185 20.99 -6.86 -10.88
C ALA A 185 19.85 -6.81 -11.91
N GLY A 186 19.32 -5.62 -12.22
CA GLY A 186 18.32 -5.41 -13.28
C GLY A 186 16.91 -5.13 -12.79
N ALA A 187 16.70 -4.72 -11.53
CA ALA A 187 15.41 -4.22 -11.07
C ALA A 187 15.03 -2.94 -11.84
N LYS A 188 13.86 -2.94 -12.48
CA LYS A 188 13.37 -1.82 -13.30
C LYS A 188 12.99 -0.61 -12.45
N TRP A 189 12.39 -0.83 -11.29
CA TRP A 189 12.21 0.15 -10.23
C TRP A 189 12.37 -0.48 -8.85
N ILE A 190 12.48 0.34 -7.83
CA ILE A 190 12.59 -0.12 -6.45
C ILE A 190 11.59 0.59 -5.54
N GLY A 191 10.90 -0.18 -4.71
CA GLY A 191 10.05 0.35 -3.64
C GLY A 191 10.83 0.37 -2.33
N VAL A 192 11.08 1.56 -1.76
CA VAL A 192 11.86 1.73 -0.54
C VAL A 192 10.96 2.00 0.66
N HIS A 193 10.86 1.05 1.58
CA HIS A 193 10.20 1.26 2.85
C HIS A 193 11.20 1.83 3.86
N GLY A 194 11.05 3.10 4.23
CA GLY A 194 11.93 3.81 5.15
C GLY A 194 11.91 3.29 6.60
N ARG A 195 11.77 1.97 6.77
CA ARG A 195 11.79 1.28 8.09
C ARG A 195 12.75 0.11 8.05
N MET A 196 13.47 -0.09 9.15
CA MET A 196 14.30 -1.27 9.35
C MET A 196 13.43 -2.52 9.56
N ARG A 197 14.02 -3.73 9.38
CA ARG A 197 13.35 -5.02 9.62
C ARG A 197 12.76 -5.14 11.03
N GLU A 198 13.40 -4.56 12.01
CA GLU A 198 13.03 -4.58 13.43
C GLU A 198 11.78 -3.74 13.73
N GLN A 199 11.52 -2.71 12.92
CA GLN A 199 10.35 -1.83 13.04
C GLN A 199 9.09 -2.52 12.52
N ARG A 200 8.42 -3.27 13.42
CA ARG A 200 7.21 -4.07 13.09
C ARG A 200 6.23 -4.17 14.25
N GLY A 201 4.98 -4.45 13.96
CA GLY A 201 3.93 -4.61 14.98
C GLY A 201 3.73 -3.31 15.76
N GLN A 202 3.71 -3.39 17.08
CA GLN A 202 3.58 -2.21 17.95
C GLN A 202 4.83 -1.31 17.92
N ALA A 203 5.99 -1.86 17.60
CA ALA A 203 7.25 -1.12 17.46
C ALA A 203 7.51 -0.65 16.00
N THR A 204 6.45 -0.37 15.24
CA THR A 204 6.58 0.07 13.84
C THR A 204 7.26 1.42 13.75
N GLY A 205 6.93 2.39 14.61
CA GLY A 205 7.48 3.74 14.57
C GLY A 205 7.26 4.48 13.24
N LEU A 206 7.94 5.59 13.07
CA LEU A 206 7.93 6.34 11.81
C LEU A 206 8.88 5.70 10.78
N ALA A 207 8.58 5.92 9.51
CA ALA A 207 9.52 5.64 8.43
C ALA A 207 10.50 6.81 8.30
N ASP A 208 11.76 6.50 8.12
CA ASP A 208 12.81 7.47 7.88
C ASP A 208 12.81 7.86 6.40
N LEU A 209 12.26 9.02 6.10
CA LEU A 209 12.16 9.53 4.74
C LEU A 209 13.47 10.12 4.22
N ASP A 210 14.42 10.48 5.11
CA ASP A 210 15.75 10.94 4.69
C ASP A 210 16.55 9.83 4.02
N TYR A 211 16.41 8.58 4.53
CA TYR A 211 17.01 7.43 3.84
C TYR A 211 16.40 7.20 2.46
N VAL A 212 15.08 7.38 2.34
CA VAL A 212 14.39 7.24 1.05
C VAL A 212 14.86 8.32 0.07
N LYS A 213 14.94 9.58 0.54
CA LYS A 213 15.47 10.71 -0.22
C LYS A 213 16.92 10.47 -0.64
N TYR A 214 17.78 10.06 0.29
CA TYR A 214 19.19 9.77 0.01
C TYR A 214 19.36 8.68 -1.04
N ILE A 215 18.56 7.60 -0.97
CA ILE A 215 18.57 6.55 -1.99
C ILE A 215 18.10 7.12 -3.34
N LYS A 216 17.00 7.90 -3.38
CA LYS A 216 16.50 8.48 -4.64
C LYS A 216 17.54 9.40 -5.30
N GLU A 217 18.24 10.21 -4.52
CA GLU A 217 19.25 11.16 -5.03
C GLU A 217 20.53 10.47 -5.54
N LYS A 218 20.88 9.30 -5.00
CA LYS A 218 22.18 8.67 -5.24
C LYS A 218 22.14 7.40 -6.04
N VAL A 219 21.01 6.69 -6.10
CA VAL A 219 20.89 5.46 -6.88
C VAL A 219 20.94 5.79 -8.39
N VAL A 220 21.80 5.08 -9.11
CA VAL A 220 22.02 5.31 -10.55
C VAL A 220 21.50 4.11 -11.33
N SER A 221 20.73 4.38 -12.39
CA SER A 221 20.29 3.34 -13.32
C SER A 221 21.47 2.62 -13.96
N LYS A 222 21.28 1.36 -14.30
CA LYS A 222 22.24 0.58 -15.10
C LYS A 222 22.20 1.08 -16.54
N GLY A 223 22.91 2.15 -16.84
CA GLY A 223 22.96 2.79 -18.17
C GLY A 223 24.26 3.56 -18.38
N LYS A 224 24.52 3.94 -19.61
CA LYS A 224 25.75 4.66 -19.98
C LYS A 224 25.69 6.10 -19.44
N ASP A 225 26.85 6.64 -19.05
CA ASP A 225 27.03 8.07 -18.83
C ASP A 225 26.77 8.82 -20.14
N THR A 226 25.56 9.35 -20.32
CA THR A 226 25.23 10.21 -21.45
C THR A 226 25.26 11.68 -21.01
N GLU A 227 25.73 12.56 -21.88
CA GLU A 227 25.71 14.01 -21.63
C GLU A 227 24.37 14.65 -22.04
N ASP A 228 23.53 13.91 -22.79
CA ASP A 228 22.23 14.37 -23.25
C ASP A 228 21.19 14.36 -22.13
N LYS A 229 20.50 15.49 -21.94
CA LYS A 229 19.52 15.67 -20.87
C LYS A 229 18.26 14.82 -21.07
N GLU A 230 17.79 14.65 -22.31
CA GLU A 230 16.61 13.84 -22.62
C GLU A 230 16.90 12.35 -22.41
N GLU A 231 18.09 11.87 -22.81
CA GLU A 231 18.54 10.51 -22.52
C GLU A 231 18.73 10.27 -21.02
N LYS A 232 19.21 11.27 -20.24
CA LYS A 232 19.33 11.20 -18.78
C LYS A 232 17.98 11.06 -18.09
N GLU A 233 16.94 11.78 -18.53
CA GLU A 233 15.59 11.65 -17.95
C GLU A 233 14.97 10.27 -18.26
N GLU A 234 15.22 9.68 -19.43
CA GLU A 234 14.76 8.33 -19.76
C GLU A 234 15.50 7.22 -19.00
N GLU A 235 16.70 7.50 -18.51
CA GLU A 235 17.53 6.56 -17.77
C GLU A 235 17.41 6.71 -16.25
N GLU A 236 16.74 7.75 -15.74
CA GLU A 236 16.59 7.98 -14.30
C GLU A 236 15.89 6.81 -13.63
N GLN A 237 16.52 6.30 -12.55
CA GLN A 237 15.98 5.18 -11.77
C GLN A 237 14.65 5.55 -11.11
N VAL A 238 13.63 4.75 -11.36
CA VAL A 238 12.33 4.90 -10.70
C VAL A 238 12.41 4.39 -9.27
N VAL A 239 12.11 5.27 -8.31
CA VAL A 239 12.08 4.97 -6.88
C VAL A 239 10.72 5.32 -6.30
N ILE A 240 10.14 4.38 -5.56
CA ILE A 240 8.82 4.51 -4.93
C ILE A 240 9.01 4.63 -3.43
N SER A 241 8.52 5.72 -2.82
CA SER A 241 8.56 5.92 -1.38
C SER A 241 7.45 5.16 -0.68
N ASN A 242 7.77 4.45 0.40
CA ASN A 242 6.79 3.78 1.25
C ASN A 242 7.02 4.08 2.73
N GLY A 243 5.97 4.51 3.38
CA GLY A 243 5.92 4.84 4.81
C GLY A 243 5.29 6.20 5.07
N ASN A 244 4.74 6.39 6.26
CA ASN A 244 4.13 7.63 6.77
C ASN A 244 2.97 8.20 5.92
N MET A 245 2.39 7.42 5.03
CA MET A 245 1.26 7.79 4.20
C MET A 245 -0.04 7.52 4.94
N ILE A 246 -0.62 8.52 5.59
CA ILE A 246 -1.78 8.39 6.47
C ILE A 246 -2.91 9.32 6.05
N TYR A 247 -2.60 10.58 5.71
CA TYR A 247 -3.53 11.56 5.18
C TYR A 247 -3.36 11.75 3.67
N PRO A 248 -4.38 12.25 2.96
CA PRO A 248 -4.30 12.51 1.51
C PRO A 248 -3.17 13.46 1.11
N GLU A 249 -2.94 14.52 1.86
CA GLU A 249 -1.88 15.50 1.63
C GLU A 249 -0.46 14.94 1.85
N ASP A 250 -0.32 13.83 2.60
CA ASP A 250 0.97 13.18 2.78
C ASP A 250 1.58 12.75 1.44
N ILE A 251 0.74 12.46 0.44
CA ILE A 251 1.20 12.05 -0.89
C ILE A 251 2.09 13.12 -1.51
N ASN A 252 1.58 14.34 -1.64
CA ASN A 252 2.36 15.44 -2.23
C ASN A 252 3.56 15.81 -1.36
N LYS A 253 3.36 15.92 -0.03
CA LYS A 253 4.47 16.23 0.88
C LYS A 253 5.62 15.22 0.79
N VAL A 254 5.33 13.93 0.74
CA VAL A 254 6.36 12.89 0.63
C VAL A 254 7.03 12.91 -0.74
N LEU A 255 6.27 13.13 -1.83
CA LEU A 255 6.84 13.28 -3.16
C LEU A 255 7.79 14.48 -3.25
N GLU A 256 7.37 15.64 -2.78
CA GLU A 256 8.17 16.86 -2.75
C GLU A 256 9.42 16.71 -1.89
N TYR A 257 9.27 16.13 -0.70
CA TYR A 257 10.38 15.96 0.24
C TYR A 257 11.42 14.96 -0.25
N THR A 258 10.97 13.80 -0.78
CA THR A 258 11.88 12.70 -1.15
C THR A 258 12.36 12.77 -2.59
N GLY A 259 11.68 13.52 -3.46
CA GLY A 259 11.92 13.52 -4.90
C GLY A 259 11.58 12.17 -5.58
N CYS A 260 10.92 11.24 -4.88
CA CYS A 260 10.53 9.95 -5.46
C CYS A 260 9.47 10.10 -6.55
N ASP A 261 9.41 9.12 -7.45
CA ASP A 261 8.49 9.13 -8.59
C ASP A 261 7.05 8.83 -8.19
N ALA A 262 6.88 8.04 -7.13
CA ALA A 262 5.58 7.61 -6.61
C ALA A 262 5.65 7.37 -5.10
N VAL A 263 4.48 7.30 -4.49
CA VAL A 263 4.30 6.93 -3.08
C VAL A 263 3.38 5.72 -2.94
N MET A 264 3.61 4.95 -1.89
CA MET A 264 2.89 3.72 -1.63
C MET A 264 2.30 3.75 -0.22
N SER A 265 0.97 3.64 -0.12
CA SER A 265 0.27 3.50 1.16
C SER A 265 -0.16 2.05 1.42
N GLY A 266 -0.03 1.61 2.65
CA GLY A 266 -0.54 0.33 3.12
C GLY A 266 -1.55 0.52 4.24
N GLU A 267 -1.08 0.77 5.45
CA GLU A 267 -1.96 0.91 6.61
C GLU A 267 -2.95 2.07 6.47
N GLY A 268 -2.52 3.22 5.93
CA GLY A 268 -3.41 4.35 5.68
C GLY A 268 -4.59 3.99 4.78
N ALA A 269 -4.33 3.28 3.68
CA ALA A 269 -5.36 2.81 2.76
C ALA A 269 -6.33 1.79 3.37
N LEU A 270 -5.85 0.94 4.31
CA LEU A 270 -6.70 -0.05 4.99
C LEU A 270 -7.75 0.58 5.90
N TYR A 271 -7.49 1.75 6.46
CA TYR A 271 -8.41 2.46 7.35
C TYR A 271 -9.19 3.56 6.64
N ASN A 272 -8.62 4.13 5.58
CA ASN A 272 -9.27 5.16 4.78
C ASN A 272 -8.99 4.99 3.28
N PRO A 273 -9.90 4.36 2.51
CA PRO A 273 -9.80 4.27 1.07
C PRO A 273 -9.68 5.63 0.38
N GLY A 274 -10.31 6.67 0.93
CA GLY A 274 -10.27 8.03 0.41
C GLY A 274 -8.90 8.70 0.40
N ILE A 275 -7.87 8.08 1.00
CA ILE A 275 -6.49 8.61 1.00
C ILE A 275 -5.96 8.94 -0.39
N TYR A 276 -6.41 8.22 -1.44
CA TYR A 276 -6.01 8.46 -2.83
C TYR A 276 -6.95 9.39 -3.58
N ASN A 277 -8.14 9.68 -3.03
CA ASN A 277 -9.22 10.31 -3.75
C ASN A 277 -9.20 11.84 -3.67
N TYR A 278 -8.04 12.44 -3.89
CA TYR A 278 -7.88 13.87 -4.04
C TYR A 278 -7.05 14.18 -5.30
N THR A 279 -7.18 15.41 -5.76
CA THR A 279 -6.43 15.95 -6.89
C THR A 279 -5.61 17.16 -6.44
N GLU A 280 -4.71 17.65 -7.28
CA GLU A 280 -3.90 18.85 -6.97
C GLU A 280 -4.75 20.11 -6.80
N ASP A 281 -5.96 20.13 -7.39
CA ASP A 281 -6.92 21.23 -7.26
C ASP A 281 -7.75 21.15 -5.97
N ASP A 282 -7.73 20.03 -5.23
CA ASP A 282 -8.48 19.85 -4.00
C ASP A 282 -7.66 20.40 -2.81
N ASP A 283 -8.20 21.41 -2.13
CA ASP A 283 -7.60 21.89 -0.87
C ASP A 283 -7.98 20.98 0.29
N VAL A 284 -7.05 20.12 0.71
CA VAL A 284 -7.19 19.25 1.90
C VAL A 284 -6.46 19.80 3.13
N THR A 285 -5.94 21.01 3.04
CA THR A 285 -5.16 21.64 4.11
C THR A 285 -5.97 22.61 4.96
N THR A 286 -7.16 23.00 4.48
CA THR A 286 -8.08 23.91 5.18
C THR A 286 -9.41 23.23 5.51
N ALA A 287 -10.09 23.70 6.56
CA ALA A 287 -11.41 23.19 6.95
C ALA A 287 -12.46 23.41 5.84
N GLU A 288 -12.43 24.59 5.17
CA GLU A 288 -13.33 24.89 4.06
C GLU A 288 -13.11 23.97 2.85
N GLY A 289 -11.85 23.72 2.48
CA GLY A 289 -11.51 22.80 1.40
C GLY A 289 -11.95 21.37 1.73
N LEU A 290 -11.70 20.90 2.97
CA LEU A 290 -12.14 19.60 3.44
C LEU A 290 -13.67 19.45 3.45
N ASP A 291 -14.42 20.50 3.83
CA ASP A 291 -15.88 20.43 3.79
C ASP A 291 -16.40 20.18 2.36
N LYS A 292 -15.76 20.79 1.37
CA LYS A 292 -16.09 20.59 -0.04
C LYS A 292 -15.84 19.18 -0.53
N ILE A 293 -14.82 18.48 -0.01
CA ILE A 293 -14.37 17.18 -0.51
C ILE A 293 -14.53 16.05 0.51
N LYS A 294 -15.11 16.29 1.67
CA LYS A 294 -15.17 15.34 2.79
C LYS A 294 -15.70 13.94 2.42
N ASN A 295 -16.72 13.86 1.59
CA ASN A 295 -17.26 12.56 1.13
C ASN A 295 -16.29 11.79 0.22
N LYS A 296 -15.41 12.52 -0.47
CA LYS A 296 -14.40 11.98 -1.38
C LYS A 296 -13.20 11.50 -0.60
N VAL A 297 -12.71 12.29 0.35
CA VAL A 297 -11.47 12.08 1.11
C VAL A 297 -11.67 11.28 2.40
N PHE A 298 -12.81 11.52 3.09
CA PHE A 298 -13.21 10.78 4.29
C PHE A 298 -14.64 10.26 4.14
N PRO A 299 -14.85 9.23 3.32
CA PRO A 299 -16.19 8.71 3.06
C PRO A 299 -16.82 8.11 4.31
N ARG A 300 -18.16 8.08 4.38
CA ARG A 300 -18.89 7.41 5.45
C ARG A 300 -18.58 5.92 5.46
N VAL A 301 -18.45 5.35 6.65
CA VAL A 301 -18.09 3.94 6.83
C VAL A 301 -19.15 2.98 6.30
N ASP A 302 -20.44 3.35 6.38
CA ASP A 302 -21.55 2.56 5.87
C ASP A 302 -21.55 2.52 4.32
N SER A 303 -21.25 3.64 3.67
CA SER A 303 -21.14 3.71 2.21
C SER A 303 -19.98 2.83 1.69
N ILE A 304 -18.80 2.95 2.30
CA ILE A 304 -17.63 2.14 1.96
C ILE A 304 -17.89 0.66 2.20
N LEU A 305 -18.52 0.31 3.32
CA LEU A 305 -18.84 -1.07 3.66
C LEU A 305 -19.76 -1.69 2.60
N LYS A 306 -20.81 -0.97 2.22
CA LYS A 306 -21.76 -1.40 1.19
C LYS A 306 -21.05 -1.60 -0.15
N GLU A 307 -20.29 -0.62 -0.59
CA GLU A 307 -19.55 -0.67 -1.85
C GLU A 307 -18.53 -1.82 -1.87
N TYR A 308 -17.75 -1.99 -0.81
CA TYR A 308 -16.79 -3.10 -0.71
C TYR A 308 -17.50 -4.47 -0.75
N TYR A 309 -18.62 -4.62 -0.05
CA TYR A 309 -19.40 -5.85 -0.07
C TYR A 309 -19.95 -6.16 -1.46
N GLU A 310 -20.48 -5.17 -2.17
CA GLU A 310 -20.97 -5.33 -3.55
C GLU A 310 -19.84 -5.77 -4.49
N ILE A 311 -18.63 -5.17 -4.36
CA ILE A 311 -17.46 -5.59 -5.13
C ILE A 311 -17.08 -7.04 -4.80
N VAL A 312 -17.03 -7.42 -3.52
CA VAL A 312 -16.72 -8.80 -3.11
C VAL A 312 -17.69 -9.79 -3.73
N LEU A 313 -18.99 -9.50 -3.71
CA LEU A 313 -20.01 -10.35 -4.33
C LEU A 313 -19.83 -10.45 -5.85
N SER A 314 -19.47 -9.37 -6.51
CA SER A 314 -19.32 -9.36 -7.99
C SER A 314 -18.16 -10.24 -8.48
N VAL A 315 -17.14 -10.49 -7.66
CA VAL A 315 -15.95 -11.27 -8.02
C VAL A 315 -15.87 -12.63 -7.33
N LYS A 316 -16.79 -12.96 -6.42
CA LYS A 316 -16.70 -14.12 -5.50
C LYS A 316 -16.52 -15.47 -6.18
N ASP A 317 -17.12 -15.67 -7.37
CA ASP A 317 -17.10 -16.97 -8.05
C ASP A 317 -15.78 -17.24 -8.78
N GLN A 318 -15.00 -16.22 -9.09
CA GLN A 318 -13.77 -16.33 -9.88
C GLN A 318 -12.51 -15.93 -9.12
N SER A 319 -12.56 -14.89 -8.29
CA SER A 319 -11.44 -14.42 -7.50
C SER A 319 -11.90 -14.04 -6.07
N PRO A 320 -12.31 -15.04 -5.28
CA PRO A 320 -12.95 -14.80 -3.99
C PRO A 320 -12.02 -14.19 -2.95
N ALA A 321 -12.48 -13.16 -2.26
CA ALA A 321 -11.88 -12.75 -1.00
C ALA A 321 -12.07 -13.83 0.06
N SER A 322 -11.07 -14.06 0.91
CA SER A 322 -11.28 -14.94 2.07
C SER A 322 -12.17 -14.26 3.12
N MET A 323 -12.94 -15.04 3.88
CA MET A 323 -13.73 -14.51 5.00
C MET A 323 -12.85 -13.79 6.03
N LYS A 324 -11.63 -14.29 6.26
CA LYS A 324 -10.63 -13.65 7.13
C LYS A 324 -10.24 -12.26 6.61
N SER A 325 -9.97 -12.15 5.30
CA SER A 325 -9.61 -10.91 4.62
C SER A 325 -10.77 -9.91 4.73
N PHE A 326 -11.96 -10.32 4.34
CA PHE A 326 -13.16 -9.49 4.40
C PHE A 326 -13.43 -8.94 5.80
N LYS A 327 -13.47 -9.81 6.81
CA LYS A 327 -13.67 -9.38 8.21
C LYS A 327 -12.60 -8.41 8.68
N SER A 328 -11.35 -8.67 8.30
CA SER A 328 -10.24 -7.79 8.65
C SER A 328 -10.37 -6.40 8.05
N HIS A 329 -10.84 -6.30 6.80
CA HIS A 329 -11.16 -5.01 6.16
C HIS A 329 -12.28 -4.29 6.90
N VAL A 330 -13.40 -4.98 7.16
CA VAL A 330 -14.54 -4.40 7.88
C VAL A 330 -14.11 -3.86 9.25
N PHE A 331 -13.33 -4.62 10.04
CA PHE A 331 -12.83 -4.16 11.32
C PHE A 331 -11.89 -2.94 11.24
N LYS A 332 -11.19 -2.75 10.13
CA LYS A 332 -10.32 -1.60 9.93
C LYS A 332 -11.09 -0.37 9.44
N LEU A 333 -11.92 -0.55 8.43
CA LEU A 333 -12.73 0.52 7.84
C LEU A 333 -13.70 1.11 8.86
N LEU A 334 -14.32 0.26 9.69
CA LEU A 334 -15.30 0.67 10.70
C LEU A 334 -14.68 0.88 12.09
N ARG A 335 -13.36 0.89 12.23
CA ARG A 335 -12.71 0.92 13.53
C ARG A 335 -13.22 2.03 14.45
N PRO A 336 -13.23 3.32 14.06
CA PRO A 336 -13.70 4.38 14.94
C PRO A 336 -15.19 4.24 15.33
N PHE A 337 -16.00 3.78 14.38
CA PHE A 337 -17.41 3.48 14.61
C PHE A 337 -17.58 2.33 15.61
N PHE A 338 -16.82 1.26 15.49
CA PHE A 338 -16.87 0.11 16.40
C PHE A 338 -16.33 0.41 17.81
N GLU A 339 -15.55 1.45 17.99
CA GLU A 339 -15.12 1.90 19.31
C GLU A 339 -16.26 2.59 20.09
N LYS A 340 -17.28 3.08 19.37
CA LYS A 340 -18.48 3.73 19.93
C LYS A 340 -19.70 2.80 19.97
N GLU A 341 -19.92 2.02 18.93
CA GLU A 341 -21.08 1.16 18.72
C GLU A 341 -20.71 -0.32 18.90
N LEU A 342 -20.44 -0.71 20.17
CA LEU A 342 -19.95 -2.04 20.53
C LEU A 342 -20.96 -3.16 20.25
N ASP A 343 -22.25 -2.89 20.33
CA ASP A 343 -23.31 -3.83 20.03
C ASP A 343 -23.25 -4.29 18.57
N LEU A 344 -23.16 -3.38 17.62
CA LEU A 344 -23.04 -3.66 16.18
C LEU A 344 -21.72 -4.39 15.87
N ARG A 345 -20.63 -4.02 16.52
CA ARG A 345 -19.37 -4.73 16.42
C ARG A 345 -19.48 -6.19 16.89
N ASN A 346 -20.18 -6.41 18.02
CA ASN A 346 -20.35 -7.75 18.61
C ASN A 346 -21.29 -8.63 17.78
N GLU A 347 -22.31 -8.05 17.13
CA GLU A 347 -23.13 -8.74 16.14
C GLU A 347 -22.30 -9.23 14.95
N PHE A 348 -21.38 -8.41 14.42
CA PHE A 348 -20.56 -8.75 13.26
C PHE A 348 -19.55 -9.87 13.53
N GLY A 349 -18.94 -9.90 14.70
CA GLY A 349 -17.87 -10.85 15.04
C GLY A 349 -18.17 -12.32 14.69
N PRO A 350 -19.33 -12.89 15.07
CA PRO A 350 -19.68 -14.28 14.80
C PRO A 350 -20.20 -14.57 13.38
N MET A 351 -20.57 -13.57 12.58
CA MET A 351 -21.11 -13.79 11.22
C MET A 351 -20.12 -14.52 10.32
N ASN A 352 -20.51 -15.66 9.73
CA ASN A 352 -19.61 -16.49 8.92
C ASN A 352 -20.17 -16.81 7.50
N LYS A 353 -21.45 -16.54 7.24
CA LYS A 353 -22.10 -16.83 5.95
C LYS A 353 -22.36 -15.56 5.14
N ILE A 354 -21.45 -14.60 5.23
CA ILE A 354 -21.63 -13.26 4.63
C ILE A 354 -21.72 -13.34 3.09
N PHE A 355 -20.93 -14.24 2.48
CA PHE A 355 -20.90 -14.38 1.00
C PHE A 355 -22.02 -15.24 0.43
N ASP A 356 -22.82 -15.90 1.27
CA ASP A 356 -24.03 -16.62 0.86
C ASP A 356 -25.20 -15.67 0.55
N GLU A 357 -24.94 -14.35 0.56
CA GLU A 357 -25.92 -13.28 0.32
C GLU A 357 -27.12 -13.33 1.25
N THR A 358 -26.88 -13.74 2.50
CA THR A 358 -27.91 -13.81 3.52
C THR A 358 -28.47 -12.43 3.82
N GLU A 359 -29.78 -12.35 4.04
CA GLU A 359 -30.44 -11.12 4.49
C GLU A 359 -29.86 -10.59 5.83
N GLU A 360 -29.30 -11.47 6.64
CA GLU A 360 -28.68 -11.13 7.92
C GLU A 360 -27.60 -10.07 7.78
N PHE A 361 -26.65 -10.24 6.84
CA PHE A 361 -25.57 -9.28 6.68
C PHE A 361 -26.05 -7.96 6.03
N LYS A 362 -26.97 -8.03 5.08
CA LYS A 362 -27.59 -6.83 4.48
C LYS A 362 -28.34 -6.02 5.54
N GLN A 363 -29.15 -6.68 6.35
CA GLN A 363 -29.86 -6.04 7.47
C GLN A 363 -28.91 -5.44 8.51
N TRP A 364 -27.75 -6.07 8.73
CA TRP A 364 -26.73 -5.51 9.60
C TRP A 364 -26.09 -4.25 9.02
N ILE A 365 -25.82 -4.19 7.72
CA ILE A 365 -25.38 -2.96 7.04
C ILE A 365 -26.44 -1.86 7.19
N ASP A 366 -27.71 -2.19 6.98
CA ASP A 366 -28.82 -1.23 7.15
C ASP A 366 -28.94 -0.72 8.61
N LYS A 367 -28.67 -1.58 9.60
CA LYS A 367 -28.61 -1.16 11.01
C LYS A 367 -27.50 -0.12 11.25
N ILE A 368 -26.33 -0.29 10.62
CA ILE A 368 -25.23 0.69 10.72
C ILE A 368 -25.67 2.03 10.17
N THR A 369 -26.24 2.07 8.97
CA THR A 369 -26.74 3.31 8.33
C THR A 369 -27.78 3.99 9.23
N LYS A 370 -28.81 3.25 9.67
CA LYS A 370 -29.84 3.77 10.57
C LYS A 370 -29.28 4.29 11.90
N ARG A 371 -28.30 3.58 12.47
CA ARG A 371 -27.65 4.01 13.72
C ARG A 371 -26.91 5.33 13.54
N ILE A 372 -26.19 5.51 12.43
CA ILE A 372 -25.50 6.77 12.12
C ILE A 372 -26.51 7.90 11.97
N ASP A 373 -27.57 7.69 11.16
CA ASP A 373 -28.58 8.72 10.89
C ASP A 373 -29.34 9.08 12.18
N GLN A 374 -29.73 8.09 12.99
CA GLN A 374 -30.37 8.31 14.29
C GLN A 374 -29.48 9.12 15.25
N ARG A 375 -28.19 8.83 15.33
CA ARG A 375 -27.25 9.59 16.16
C ARG A 375 -27.13 11.05 15.74
N ILE A 376 -27.09 11.29 14.43
CA ILE A 376 -27.04 12.65 13.88
C ILE A 376 -28.34 13.44 14.22
N GLU A 377 -29.51 12.77 14.18
CA GLU A 377 -30.79 13.37 14.52
C GLU A 377 -30.96 13.63 16.02
N GLU A 378 -30.56 12.69 16.87
CA GLU A 378 -30.72 12.77 18.33
C GLU A 378 -29.73 13.75 18.98
N GLU A 379 -28.52 13.83 18.48
CA GLU A 379 -27.43 14.62 19.08
C GLU A 379 -26.67 15.44 18.01
N PRO A 380 -27.37 16.35 17.27
CA PRO A 380 -26.76 17.06 16.15
C PRO A 380 -25.54 17.91 16.54
N GLU A 381 -25.47 18.40 17.78
CA GLU A 381 -24.29 19.13 18.27
C GLU A 381 -23.07 18.24 18.46
N MET A 382 -23.28 16.97 18.85
CA MET A 382 -22.22 15.99 19.07
C MET A 382 -21.78 15.31 17.77
N PHE A 383 -22.70 15.19 16.80
CA PHE A 383 -22.50 14.48 15.53
C PHE A 383 -22.50 15.44 14.34
N LYS A 384 -21.96 16.67 14.53
CA LYS A 384 -21.73 17.58 13.41
C LYS A 384 -20.91 16.86 12.34
N ASP A 385 -21.44 16.86 11.12
CA ASP A 385 -20.72 16.33 9.95
C ASP A 385 -19.71 17.37 9.43
N GLU A 386 -19.03 18.03 10.36
CA GLU A 386 -17.95 18.97 10.11
C GLU A 386 -16.61 18.26 10.31
N ILE A 387 -15.81 18.22 9.26
CA ILE A 387 -14.40 17.85 9.35
C ILE A 387 -13.64 19.15 9.53
N THR A 388 -13.05 19.34 10.70
CA THR A 388 -12.31 20.54 11.06
C THR A 388 -10.85 20.18 11.39
N LEU A 389 -9.97 21.18 11.27
CA LEU A 389 -8.62 21.06 11.79
C LEU A 389 -8.65 21.07 13.32
N ASP A 390 -7.85 20.22 13.95
CA ASP A 390 -7.70 20.20 15.40
C ASP A 390 -6.79 21.36 15.83
N ASP A 391 -7.38 22.40 16.41
CA ASP A 391 -6.68 23.62 16.83
C ASP A 391 -5.63 23.39 17.93
N LYS A 392 -5.68 22.26 18.64
CA LYS A 392 -4.75 21.95 19.73
C LYS A 392 -3.36 21.51 19.23
N ASN A 393 -3.26 21.12 17.97
CA ASN A 393 -2.05 20.54 17.37
C ASN A 393 -1.65 21.25 16.06
N THR A 394 -2.18 22.44 15.78
CA THR A 394 -1.78 23.21 14.60
C THR A 394 -0.42 23.89 14.85
N THR A 395 0.64 23.16 14.60
CA THR A 395 1.89 23.81 14.15
C THR A 395 1.78 24.02 12.64
N ASP A 396 2.46 25.00 12.07
CA ASP A 396 2.38 25.29 10.62
C ASP A 396 2.77 24.10 9.72
N GLU A 397 3.35 23.05 10.30
CA GLU A 397 3.90 21.87 9.61
C GLU A 397 3.01 20.62 9.73
N VAL A 398 2.15 20.52 10.76
CA VAL A 398 1.33 19.31 11.01
C VAL A 398 -0.11 19.71 11.34
N LYS A 399 -1.03 19.39 10.43
CA LYS A 399 -2.46 19.63 10.62
C LYS A 399 -3.16 18.31 10.91
N TYR A 400 -3.90 18.26 12.00
CA TYR A 400 -4.76 17.14 12.37
C TYR A 400 -6.21 17.48 12.05
N TYR A 401 -6.96 16.46 11.67
CA TYR A 401 -8.36 16.63 11.36
C TYR A 401 -9.22 16.03 12.47
N ASN A 402 -10.23 16.77 12.92
CA ASN A 402 -11.30 16.23 13.72
C ASN A 402 -12.33 15.60 12.77
N ILE A 403 -12.20 14.28 12.57
CA ILE A 403 -13.02 13.51 11.64
C ILE A 403 -14.09 12.78 12.46
N PRO A 404 -15.39 12.93 12.13
CA PRO A 404 -16.46 12.20 12.80
C PRO A 404 -16.24 10.69 12.79
N PHE A 405 -16.58 10.00 13.89
CA PHE A 405 -16.29 8.57 14.09
C PHE A 405 -16.99 7.64 13.08
N TYR A 406 -18.03 8.10 12.42
CA TYR A 406 -18.75 7.38 11.35
C TYR A 406 -18.16 7.60 9.96
N ARG A 407 -16.99 8.25 9.85
CA ARG A 407 -16.23 8.39 8.61
C ARG A 407 -14.94 7.57 8.65
N CYS A 408 -14.52 7.07 7.50
CA CYS A 408 -13.21 6.45 7.35
C CYS A 408 -12.13 7.47 7.70
N GLN A 409 -11.19 7.07 8.55
CA GLN A 409 -10.17 7.98 9.06
C GLN A 409 -8.88 7.23 9.40
N PRO A 410 -7.75 7.93 9.46
CA PRO A 410 -6.46 7.33 9.82
C PRO A 410 -6.48 6.65 11.18
N TYR A 411 -5.72 5.57 11.29
CA TYR A 411 -5.44 4.93 12.58
C TYR A 411 -4.04 5.30 13.05
N PHE A 412 -3.96 5.82 14.24
CA PHE A 412 -2.72 6.17 14.90
C PHE A 412 -2.37 5.15 15.98
N ARG A 413 -1.13 4.70 15.96
CA ARG A 413 -0.59 3.88 17.04
C ARG A 413 -0.06 4.82 18.12
N VAL A 414 -0.28 4.46 19.38
CA VAL A 414 0.35 5.14 20.51
C VAL A 414 1.76 4.56 20.68
N ILE A 415 2.77 5.42 20.61
CA ILE A 415 4.16 5.08 20.84
C ILE A 415 4.60 5.86 22.08
N ASP A 416 4.96 5.17 23.16
CA ASP A 416 5.39 5.75 24.44
C ASP A 416 4.45 6.83 25.02
N GLY A 417 3.14 6.67 24.83
CA GLY A 417 2.12 7.61 25.30
C GLY A 417 1.78 8.73 24.32
N VAL A 418 2.53 8.84 23.23
CA VAL A 418 2.33 9.83 22.15
C VAL A 418 1.61 9.18 20.99
N LYS A 419 0.58 9.82 20.46
CA LYS A 419 -0.07 9.36 19.23
C LYS A 419 0.89 9.56 18.05
N ASN A 420 0.91 8.60 17.13
CA ASN A 420 1.78 8.61 15.93
C ASN A 420 1.46 9.75 14.93
N ASN A 421 0.61 10.66 15.31
CA ASN A 421 0.19 11.82 14.55
C ASN A 421 1.09 13.06 14.78
N GLU A 422 1.88 13.09 15.83
CA GLU A 422 2.93 14.10 16.08
C GLU A 422 4.21 13.78 15.27
N ARG A 423 4.03 13.49 13.99
CA ARG A 423 4.99 12.77 13.14
C ARG A 423 6.26 13.51 12.81
N PHE A 424 6.15 14.81 12.59
CA PHE A 424 7.27 15.60 12.08
C PHE A 424 8.16 16.10 13.21
N ASP A 425 7.60 16.42 14.37
CA ASP A 425 8.39 16.83 15.54
C ASP A 425 9.17 15.66 16.13
N ILE A 426 8.53 14.48 16.22
CA ILE A 426 9.20 13.25 16.68
C ILE A 426 10.28 12.79 15.70
N MET A 427 10.08 12.95 14.38
CA MET A 427 11.11 12.60 13.39
C MET A 427 12.39 13.38 13.60
N LYS A 428 12.31 14.66 13.96
CA LYS A 428 13.47 15.51 14.17
C LYS A 428 14.26 15.12 15.44
N GLU A 429 13.54 14.82 16.54
CA GLU A 429 14.17 14.39 17.79
C GLU A 429 14.70 12.93 17.75
N GLU A 430 13.99 11.99 17.09
CA GLU A 430 14.42 10.59 16.95
C GLU A 430 15.56 10.40 15.94
N MET A 431 15.73 11.31 14.99
CA MET A 431 16.86 11.29 14.05
C MET A 431 18.15 11.76 14.66
N ASP A 432 18.09 12.65 15.64
CA ASP A 432 19.27 13.12 16.37
C ASP A 432 19.80 12.07 17.37
N ASP A 433 18.99 11.04 17.70
CA ASP A 433 19.38 9.96 18.63
C ASP A 433 18.97 8.55 18.18
N LYS A 434 19.42 8.15 16.98
CA LYS A 434 19.17 6.81 16.39
C LYS A 434 19.65 5.65 17.28
N GLU A 435 20.73 5.82 18.03
CA GLU A 435 21.24 4.77 18.92
C GLU A 435 20.33 4.58 20.15
N ALA A 436 19.81 5.65 20.72
CA ALA A 436 18.86 5.58 21.84
C ALA A 436 17.53 4.96 21.41
N PHE A 437 17.03 5.27 20.22
CA PHE A 437 15.84 4.63 19.65
C PHE A 437 16.02 3.11 19.45
N LEU A 438 17.16 2.68 18.92
CA LEU A 438 17.49 1.27 18.77
C LEU A 438 17.65 0.54 20.12
N GLN A 439 18.21 1.22 21.13
CA GLN A 439 18.29 0.69 22.49
C GLN A 439 16.92 0.58 23.15
N LYS A 440 16.03 1.57 22.97
CA LYS A 440 14.63 1.52 23.42
C LYS A 440 13.85 0.37 22.75
N LEU A 441 14.03 0.14 21.46
CA LEU A 441 13.44 -1.00 20.76
C LEU A 441 13.95 -2.36 21.29
N LYS A 442 15.23 -2.46 21.63
CA LYS A 442 15.84 -3.66 22.20
C LYS A 442 15.35 -3.93 23.62
N SER A 443 15.25 -2.90 24.47
CA SER A 443 14.75 -3.04 25.85
C SER A 443 13.26 -3.39 25.92
N LYS A 444 12.42 -2.86 25.02
CA LYS A 444 11.01 -3.28 24.89
C LYS A 444 10.87 -4.73 24.44
N LYS A 445 11.73 -5.21 23.52
CA LYS A 445 11.74 -6.63 23.13
C LYS A 445 12.11 -7.56 24.27
N GLN A 446 13.00 -7.13 25.16
CA GLN A 446 13.40 -7.91 26.34
C GLN A 446 12.23 -7.97 27.35
N LYS A 447 11.59 -6.84 27.65
CA LYS A 447 10.41 -6.80 28.54
C LYS A 447 9.27 -7.70 28.05
N ILE A 448 8.95 -7.69 26.75
CA ILE A 448 7.90 -8.57 26.18
C ILE A 448 8.30 -10.04 26.22
N LYS A 449 9.60 -10.36 26.24
CA LYS A 449 10.08 -11.74 26.42
C LYS A 449 10.02 -12.21 27.87
N ASP A 450 10.17 -11.30 28.80
CA ASP A 450 10.19 -11.59 30.23
C ASP A 450 8.76 -11.65 30.82
N ASP A 451 7.75 -11.11 30.12
CA ASP A 451 6.31 -11.13 30.49
C ASP A 451 5.52 -12.29 29.83
N TYR A 452 6.20 -13.19 29.08
CA TYR A 452 5.65 -14.42 28.48
C TYR A 452 6.60 -15.61 28.73
#